data_c5e38a3cd104ce2dfd66ff30d6a4d782
#
_entry.id   c5e38a3cd104ce2dfd66ff30d6a4d782
#
_cell.length_a   1.000
_cell.length_b   1.000
_cell.length_c   1.000
_cell.angle_alpha   90.00
_cell.angle_beta   90.00
_cell.angle_gamma   90.00
#
_symmetry.space_group_name_H-M   'P 1'
#
loop_
_entity.id
_entity.type
_entity.pdbx_description
1 polymer ?
#
loop_
_entity_poly.entity_id
_entity_poly.type
_entity_poly.pdbx_seq_one_letter_code
_entity_poly.pdbx_strand_id
1 'polypeptide(L)' 'PYTVNVKDNKIATATVKDAKITIKGVKAGTTTVNVLDKNKLAGTITVTVK' A
#
# COMPACT_ATOMS: atom_id res chain seq x y z
N PRO A 1 -0.03 -7.00 -14.14
CA PRO A 1 0.84 -6.48 -13.09
C PRO A 1 0.05 -5.71 -12.05
N TYR A 2 0.47 -5.82 -10.80
CA TYR A 2 -0.17 -5.12 -9.71
C TYR A 2 0.51 -3.77 -9.47
N THR A 3 -0.29 -2.81 -9.08
CA THR A 3 0.19 -1.49 -8.68
C THR A 3 -0.40 -1.17 -7.32
N VAL A 4 0.37 -0.51 -6.46
CA VAL A 4 -0.13 -0.10 -5.16
C VAL A 4 -0.07 1.42 -5.05
N ASN A 5 -1.04 1.96 -4.32
CA ASN A 5 -1.12 3.40 -4.09
C ASN A 5 -1.39 3.62 -2.60
N VAL A 6 -0.47 4.29 -1.93
CA VAL A 6 -0.59 4.57 -0.51
C VAL A 6 -1.24 5.94 -0.35
N LYS A 7 -2.30 6.00 0.44
CA LYS A 7 -3.03 7.25 0.68
C LYS A 7 -2.14 8.28 1.37
N ASP A 8 -1.35 7.85 2.34
CA ASP A 8 -0.43 8.74 3.04
C ASP A 8 0.95 8.08 3.11
N ASN A 9 1.81 8.43 2.17
CA ASN A 9 3.14 7.84 2.07
C ASN A 9 4.11 8.34 3.15
N LYS A 10 3.68 9.30 3.96
CA LYS A 10 4.47 9.74 5.11
C LYS A 10 4.33 8.79 6.29
N ILE A 11 3.26 8.02 6.33
CA ILE A 11 3.00 7.06 7.40
C ILE A 11 3.55 5.68 7.02
N ALA A 12 3.35 5.28 5.77
CA ALA A 12 3.83 4.00 5.30
C ALA A 12 4.09 4.06 3.80
N THR A 13 4.96 3.17 3.34
CA THR A 13 5.23 3.02 1.91
C THR A 13 4.94 1.58 1.51
N ALA A 14 4.57 1.40 0.26
CA ALA A 14 4.29 0.08 -0.27
C ALA A 14 4.97 -0.08 -1.63
N THR A 15 5.47 -1.29 -1.87
CA THR A 15 6.09 -1.63 -3.15
C THR A 15 5.55 -2.97 -3.63
N VAL A 16 5.51 -3.13 -4.95
CA VAL A 16 5.08 -4.38 -5.58
C VAL A 16 6.23 -4.92 -6.42
N LYS A 17 6.50 -6.21 -6.25
CA LYS A 17 7.48 -6.90 -7.06
C LYS A 17 6.97 -8.31 -7.34
N ASP A 18 6.79 -8.65 -8.62
CA ASP A 18 6.38 -9.98 -9.04
C ASP A 18 5.15 -10.49 -8.28
N ALA A 19 4.12 -9.67 -8.16
CA ALA A 19 2.90 -9.97 -7.42
C ALA A 19 3.10 -10.07 -5.91
N LYS A 20 4.25 -9.65 -5.42
CA LYS A 20 4.54 -9.62 -3.98
C LYS A 20 4.49 -8.19 -3.48
N ILE A 21 3.69 -7.93 -2.48
CA ILE A 21 3.50 -6.59 -1.93
C ILE A 21 4.28 -6.47 -0.62
N THR A 22 5.13 -5.45 -0.56
CA THR A 22 5.90 -5.15 0.66
C THR A 22 5.44 -3.81 1.21
N ILE A 23 5.10 -3.78 2.49
CA ILE A 23 4.66 -2.56 3.16
C ILE A 23 5.64 -2.24 4.27
N LYS A 24 6.11 -0.99 4.29
CA LYS A 24 7.06 -0.53 5.29
C LYS A 24 6.47 0.64 6.06
N GLY A 25 6.46 0.55 7.39
CA GLY A 25 6.02 1.65 8.23
C GLY A 25 7.09 2.71 8.34
N VAL A 26 6.69 3.97 8.25
CA VAL A 26 7.60 5.11 8.31
C VAL A 26 7.35 5.92 9.57
N LYS A 27 6.08 6.17 9.89
CA LYS A 27 5.69 7.02 11.00
C LYS A 27 4.44 6.44 11.65
N ALA A 28 4.27 6.68 12.95
CA ALA A 28 3.07 6.23 13.65
C ALA A 28 1.83 6.85 13.06
N GLY A 29 0.81 6.03 12.83
CA GLY A 29 -0.45 6.50 12.26
C GLY A 29 -1.14 5.40 11.48
N THR A 30 -2.24 5.75 10.84
CA THR A 30 -3.01 4.81 10.03
C THR A 30 -3.12 5.35 8.61
N THR A 31 -2.92 4.47 7.65
CA THR A 31 -3.07 4.82 6.24
C THR A 31 -3.73 3.68 5.49
N THR A 32 -4.15 3.96 4.27
CA THR A 32 -4.80 2.97 3.43
C THR A 32 -3.95 2.75 2.18
N VAL A 33 -3.80 1.48 1.82
CA VAL A 33 -3.07 1.08 0.61
C VAL A 33 -4.08 0.48 -0.36
N ASN A 34 -4.19 1.08 -1.53
CA ASN A 34 -5.04 0.58 -2.60
C ASN A 34 -4.21 -0.30 -3.52
N VAL A 35 -4.70 -1.50 -3.77
CA VAL A 35 -4.05 -2.44 -4.69
C VAL A 35 -4.83 -2.42 -5.99
N LEU A 36 -4.14 -2.12 -7.08
CA LEU A 36 -4.75 -2.04 -8.40
C LEU A 36 -4.17 -3.13 -9.30
N ASP A 37 -5.03 -3.70 -10.13
CA ASP A 37 -4.62 -4.68 -11.12
C ASP A 37 -5.10 -4.18 -12.48
N LYS A 38 -4.16 -3.96 -13.39
CA LYS A 38 -4.46 -3.43 -14.72
C LYS A 38 -5.31 -2.16 -14.66
N ASN A 39 -4.95 -1.25 -13.74
CA ASN A 39 -5.63 0.03 -13.53
C ASN A 39 -7.03 -0.11 -12.93
N LYS A 40 -7.36 -1.28 -12.38
CA LYS A 40 -8.63 -1.49 -11.69
C LYS A 40 -8.36 -1.79 -10.23
N LEU A 41 -9.17 -1.22 -9.35
CA LEU A 41 -9.04 -1.46 -7.92
C LEU A 41 -9.33 -2.92 -7.60
N ALA A 42 -8.33 -3.64 -7.13
CA ALA A 42 -8.45 -5.06 -6.79
C ALA A 42 -8.71 -5.25 -5.29
N GLY A 43 -8.24 -4.32 -4.46
CA GLY A 43 -8.44 -4.43 -3.02
C GLY A 43 -7.89 -3.23 -2.29
N THR A 44 -8.21 -3.16 -1.00
CA THR A 44 -7.74 -2.09 -0.14
C THR A 44 -7.22 -2.69 1.17
N ILE A 45 -6.07 -2.23 1.62
CA ILE A 45 -5.45 -2.70 2.86
C ILE A 45 -5.32 -1.52 3.80
N THR A 46 -5.80 -1.68 5.03
CA THR A 46 -5.60 -0.68 6.07
C THR A 46 -4.33 -1.02 6.83
N VAL A 47 -3.42 -0.07 6.91
CA VAL A 47 -2.13 -0.25 7.57
C VAL A 47 -2.08 0.66 8.79
N THR A 48 -1.81 0.06 9.95
CA THR A 48 -1.60 0.82 11.18
C THR A 48 -0.14 0.66 11.61
N VAL A 49 0.53 1.77 11.78
CA VAL A 49 1.92 1.81 12.25
C VAL A 49 1.93 2.40 13.66
N LYS A 50 2.54 1.70 14.57
CA LYS A 50 2.62 2.14 15.97
C LYS A 50 3.94 2.81 16.29
#